data_d255f738c73e2ff18cf43dc03ab847a4
#
_entry.id   d255f738c73e2ff18cf43dc03ab847a4
#
_cell.length_a   1.000
_cell.length_b   1.000
_cell.length_c   1.000
_cell.angle_alpha   90.00
_cell.angle_beta   90.00
_cell.angle_gamma   90.00
#
_symmetry.space_group_name_H-M   'P 1'
#
loop_
_entity.id
_entity.type
_entity.pdbx_description
1 polymer ?
#
loop_
_entity_poly.entity_id
_entity_poly.type
_entity_poly.pdbx_seq_one_letter_code
_entity_poly.pdbx_strand_id
1 'polypeptide(L)'
;QYMDQAIIILEALGGKDNIEELNNCATRLRVSVKDESKLTKDAAFKAGGAHGVVRKGKAVQVIIGLTVPQVRERIEEMMKKG
;
A
#
# COMPACT_ATOMS: atom_id res chain seq x y z
N GLN A 1 -7.74 -8.03 10.32
CA GLN A 1 -8.01 -8.72 9.06
C GLN A 1 -7.36 -8.03 7.89
N TYR A 2 -7.18 -8.77 6.82
CA TYR A 2 -6.51 -8.24 5.62
C TYR A 2 -7.27 -7.05 5.01
N MET A 3 -8.59 -7.06 5.09
CA MET A 3 -9.39 -5.96 4.55
C MET A 3 -9.11 -4.67 5.31
N ASP A 4 -9.06 -4.73 6.64
CA ASP A 4 -8.78 -3.54 7.45
C ASP A 4 -7.37 -3.01 7.16
N GLN A 5 -6.38 -3.91 7.06
CA GLN A 5 -5.02 -3.53 6.71
C GLN A 5 -4.99 -2.88 5.32
N ALA A 6 -5.71 -3.45 4.37
CA ALA A 6 -5.72 -2.94 2.99
C ALA A 6 -6.32 -1.53 2.93
N ILE A 7 -7.41 -1.28 3.66
CA ILE A 7 -8.03 0.04 3.71
C ILE A 7 -7.06 1.07 4.24
N ILE A 8 -6.41 0.77 5.37
CA ILE A 8 -5.49 1.70 6.02
C ILE A 8 -4.28 1.98 5.10
N ILE A 9 -3.72 0.94 4.50
CA ILE A 9 -2.56 1.08 3.63
C ILE A 9 -2.91 1.86 2.36
N LEU A 10 -4.07 1.57 1.77
CA LEU A 10 -4.50 2.28 0.57
C LEU A 10 -4.68 3.78 0.86
N GLU A 11 -5.29 4.11 2.00
CA GLU A 11 -5.43 5.51 2.41
C GLU A 11 -4.07 6.15 2.64
N ALA A 12 -3.15 5.41 3.27
CA ALA A 12 -1.80 5.91 3.53
C ALA A 12 -1.05 6.20 2.23
N LEU A 13 -1.35 5.48 1.16
CA LEU A 13 -0.76 5.68 -0.17
C LEU A 13 -1.38 6.86 -0.93
N GLY A 14 -2.41 7.48 -0.39
CA GLY A 14 -3.09 8.61 -1.02
C GLY A 14 -4.41 8.25 -1.68
N GLY A 15 -4.90 7.05 -1.45
CA GLY A 15 -6.17 6.58 -2.01
C GLY A 15 -5.99 5.88 -3.36
N LYS A 16 -7.05 5.24 -3.82
CA LYS A 16 -6.99 4.42 -5.04
C LYS A 16 -6.61 5.22 -6.28
N ASP A 17 -7.01 6.48 -6.34
CA ASP A 17 -6.72 7.33 -7.50
C ASP A 17 -5.25 7.71 -7.58
N ASN A 18 -4.49 7.48 -6.51
CA ASN A 18 -3.06 7.77 -6.49
C ASN A 18 -2.19 6.57 -6.87
N ILE A 19 -2.80 5.41 -7.13
CA ILE A 19 -2.06 4.19 -7.49
C ILE A 19 -1.85 4.15 -8.99
N GLU A 20 -0.57 4.14 -9.40
CA GLU A 20 -0.19 3.98 -10.80
C GLU A 20 -0.01 2.49 -11.11
N GLU A 21 0.77 1.81 -10.27
CA GLU A 21 1.02 0.37 -10.39
C GLU A 21 1.01 -0.27 -9.03
N LEU A 22 0.51 -1.49 -8.95
CA LEU A 22 0.46 -2.26 -7.72
C LEU A 22 0.99 -3.66 -7.98
N ASN A 23 2.01 -4.03 -7.23
CA ASN A 23 2.64 -5.34 -7.32
C ASN A 23 3.09 -5.77 -5.93
N ASN A 24 3.68 -6.94 -5.82
CA ASN A 24 4.29 -7.36 -4.56
C ASN A 24 5.43 -8.34 -4.86
N CYS A 25 6.39 -8.39 -3.97
CA CYS A 25 7.35 -9.48 -3.90
C CYS A 25 6.94 -10.38 -2.73
N ALA A 26 7.84 -11.22 -2.22
CA ALA A 26 7.50 -12.21 -1.18
C ALA A 26 6.95 -11.57 0.09
N THR A 27 7.48 -10.39 0.48
CA THR A 27 7.15 -9.77 1.77
C THR A 27 6.79 -8.29 1.67
N ARG A 28 6.93 -7.66 0.52
CA ARG A 28 6.69 -6.23 0.38
C ARG A 28 5.65 -5.95 -0.69
N LEU A 29 4.77 -5.02 -0.39
CA LEU A 29 3.88 -4.43 -1.37
C LEU A 29 4.71 -3.42 -2.16
N ARG A 30 4.69 -3.52 -3.48
CA ARG A 30 5.47 -2.64 -4.37
C ARG A 30 4.51 -1.76 -5.14
N VAL A 31 4.60 -0.46 -4.92
CA VAL A 31 3.63 0.50 -5.44
C VAL A 31 4.36 1.61 -6.18
N SER A 32 3.81 2.01 -7.31
CA SER A 32 4.15 3.29 -7.92
C SER A 32 2.95 4.20 -7.77
N VAL A 33 3.16 5.40 -7.24
CA VAL A 33 2.08 6.37 -7.05
C VAL A 33 2.17 7.45 -8.11
N LYS A 34 1.03 8.11 -8.36
CA LYS A 34 0.98 9.20 -9.33
C LYS A 34 1.54 10.49 -8.75
N ASP A 35 1.30 10.72 -7.47
CA ASP A 35 1.69 11.96 -6.79
C ASP A 35 2.27 11.60 -5.42
N GLU A 36 3.59 11.74 -5.29
CA GLU A 36 4.27 11.39 -4.05
C GLU A 36 3.93 12.33 -2.90
N SER A 37 3.44 13.52 -3.18
CA SER A 37 3.04 14.44 -2.12
C SER A 37 1.79 13.97 -1.37
N LYS A 38 1.07 13.01 -1.92
CA LYS A 38 -0.11 12.43 -1.27
C LYS A 38 0.22 11.26 -0.35
N LEU A 39 1.49 10.85 -0.33
CA LEU A 39 1.92 9.81 0.60
C LEU A 39 1.91 10.38 2.01
N THR A 40 1.41 9.59 2.96
CA THR A 40 1.35 10.00 4.35
C THR A 40 2.59 9.54 5.10
N LYS A 41 2.62 9.76 6.43
CA LYS A 41 3.76 9.40 7.27
C LYS A 41 3.86 7.89 7.44
N ASP A 42 5.05 7.41 7.74
CA ASP A 42 5.30 5.99 7.99
C ASP A 42 4.38 5.43 9.08
N ALA A 43 4.06 6.24 10.10
CA ALA A 43 3.17 5.81 11.18
C ALA A 43 1.78 5.38 10.65
N ALA A 44 1.30 6.02 9.57
CA ALA A 44 0.01 5.66 8.99
C ALA A 44 0.06 4.26 8.36
N PHE A 45 1.18 3.91 7.73
CA PHE A 45 1.37 2.57 7.19
C PHE A 45 1.49 1.54 8.31
N LYS A 46 2.19 1.89 9.38
CA LYS A 46 2.35 0.98 10.53
C LYS A 46 1.03 0.69 11.21
N ALA A 47 0.12 1.65 11.22
CA ALA A 47 -1.24 1.45 11.74
C ALA A 47 -1.98 0.36 10.95
N GLY A 48 -1.62 0.14 9.70
CA GLY A 48 -2.14 -0.94 8.86
C GLY A 48 -1.33 -2.23 8.93
N GLY A 49 -0.41 -2.33 9.89
CA GLY A 49 0.37 -3.54 10.09
C GLY A 49 1.70 -3.58 9.35
N ALA A 50 2.07 -2.50 8.67
CA ALA A 50 3.37 -2.46 8.02
C ALA A 50 4.49 -2.35 9.04
N HIS A 51 5.59 -3.05 8.79
CA HIS A 51 6.78 -2.99 9.63
C HIS A 51 7.67 -1.81 9.26
N GLY A 52 7.52 -1.28 8.07
CA GLY A 52 8.28 -0.14 7.60
C GLY A 52 7.89 0.20 6.18
N VAL A 53 8.43 1.33 5.69
CA VAL A 53 8.16 1.81 4.33
C VAL A 53 9.47 2.29 3.75
N VAL A 54 9.75 1.88 2.52
CA VAL A 54 10.90 2.35 1.76
C VAL A 54 10.37 3.24 0.64
N ARG A 55 10.85 4.48 0.57
CA ARG A 55 10.36 5.48 -0.39
C ARG A 55 11.50 5.93 -1.29
N LYS A 56 11.20 6.01 -2.58
CA LYS A 56 12.15 6.57 -3.55
C LYS A 56 11.34 7.27 -4.63
N GLY A 57 11.11 8.58 -4.46
CA GLY A 57 10.25 9.33 -5.35
C GLY A 57 8.84 8.76 -5.34
N LYS A 58 8.35 8.35 -6.51
CA LYS A 58 7.02 7.77 -6.65
C LYS A 58 6.99 6.27 -6.37
N ALA A 59 8.15 5.66 -6.17
CA ALA A 59 8.23 4.22 -5.88
C ALA A 59 8.19 4.02 -4.37
N VAL A 60 7.30 3.14 -3.91
CA VAL A 60 7.08 2.88 -2.50
C VAL A 60 7.06 1.38 -2.28
N GLN A 61 7.78 0.91 -1.27
CA GLN A 61 7.71 -0.49 -0.85
C GLN A 61 7.22 -0.52 0.59
N VAL A 62 6.12 -1.20 0.81
CA VAL A 62 5.51 -1.33 2.15
C VAL A 62 5.82 -2.72 2.65
N ILE A 63 6.54 -2.79 3.77
CA ILE A 63 6.99 -4.08 4.31
C ILE A 63 5.87 -4.70 5.13
N ILE A 64 5.20 -5.69 4.55
CA ILE A 64 4.02 -6.35 5.14
C ILE A 64 4.38 -7.68 5.78
N GLY A 65 5.19 -8.47 5.10
CA GLY A 65 5.47 -9.84 5.50
C GLY A 65 4.78 -10.84 4.59
N LEU A 66 4.67 -12.09 5.04
CA LEU A 66 4.18 -13.20 4.21
C LEU A 66 2.73 -13.07 3.77
N THR A 67 1.96 -12.20 4.43
CA THR A 67 0.54 -11.97 4.07
C THR A 67 0.37 -10.94 2.96
N VAL A 68 1.45 -10.45 2.38
CA VAL A 68 1.36 -9.39 1.35
C VAL A 68 0.46 -9.77 0.17
N PRO A 69 0.39 -11.03 -0.30
CA PRO A 69 -0.52 -11.35 -1.41
C PRO A 69 -1.99 -11.09 -1.06
N GLN A 70 -2.39 -11.39 0.18
CA GLN A 70 -3.76 -11.18 0.64
C GLN A 70 -4.08 -9.68 0.75
N VAL A 71 -3.14 -8.90 1.26
CA VAL A 71 -3.32 -7.45 1.37
C VAL A 71 -3.43 -6.83 -0.02
N ARG A 72 -2.56 -7.22 -0.94
CA ARG A 72 -2.62 -6.75 -2.32
C ARG A 72 -3.96 -7.08 -2.97
N GLU A 73 -4.43 -8.31 -2.79
CA GLU A 73 -5.70 -8.73 -3.37
C GLU A 73 -6.86 -7.86 -2.89
N ARG A 74 -6.88 -7.52 -1.61
CA ARG A 74 -7.94 -6.67 -1.06
C ARG A 74 -7.85 -5.24 -1.61
N ILE A 75 -6.64 -4.73 -1.76
CA ILE A 75 -6.46 -3.40 -2.37
C ILE A 75 -6.97 -3.41 -3.81
N GLU A 76 -6.63 -4.45 -4.58
CA GLU A 76 -7.09 -4.56 -5.96
C GLU A 76 -8.61 -4.60 -6.05
N GLU A 77 -9.26 -5.30 -5.12
CA GLU A 77 -10.73 -5.33 -5.07
C GLU A 77 -11.31 -3.94 -4.85
N MET A 78 -10.72 -3.17 -3.96
CA MET A 78 -11.17 -1.81 -3.69
C MET A 78 -10.95 -0.90 -4.89
N MET A 79 -9.86 -1.09 -5.62
CA MET A 79 -9.57 -0.31 -6.82
C MET A 79 -10.57 -0.57 -7.93
N LYS A 80 -11.09 -1.79 -8.01
CA LYS A 80 -12.08 -2.16 -9.03
C LYS A 80 -13.47 -1.58 -8.77
N LYS A 81 -13.76 -1.24 -7.54
CA LYS A 81 -15.08 -0.74 -7.13
C LYS A 81 -15.21 0.76 -7.36
N GLY A 82 -14.45 1.27 -8.26
CA GLY A 82 -14.44 2.68 -8.55
C GLY A 82 -15.78 3.31 -8.73
#